data_0002a6d45b384c9c0674f2a56e5a9875
#
_entry.id   0002a6d45b384c9c0674f2a56e5a9875
#
_cell.length_a   1.000
_cell.length_b   1.000
_cell.length_c   1.000
_cell.angle_alpha   90.00
_cell.angle_beta   90.00
_cell.angle_gamma   90.00
#
_symmetry.space_group_name_H-M   'P 1'
#
loop_
_entity.id
_entity.type
_entity.pdbx_description
1 polymer ?
#
loop_
_entity_poly.entity_id
_entity_poly.type
_entity_poly.pdbx_seq_one_letter_code
_entity_poly.pdbx_strand_id
1 'polypeptide(L)'
;MINKLLLIVDPQIDFITGVLPVPGAVSSMNSLAVYLRRNSTQYAGIIVTADRHPMRHCSFRTEAGQWPVHCVADSVGAAIWPPLMSALIDASDKTAILHKGENAETEEYSIFKNRDAADIISHIIKSRNIGHIDICGVAGDVCVADTIRDLLTLGGNIRLNVLKKFSPSIDGGNTLDSLISKYSLSCTR
;
A
#
# COMPACT_ATOMS: atom_id res chain seq x y z
N MET A 1 3.31 -21.06 -15.33
CA MET A 1 2.29 -20.86 -14.27
C MET A 1 2.13 -19.36 -14.04
N ILE A 2 0.92 -18.91 -13.76
CA ILE A 2 0.64 -17.51 -13.40
C ILE A 2 0.95 -17.32 -11.92
N ASN A 3 1.77 -16.33 -11.58
CA ASN A 3 2.23 -16.06 -10.23
C ASN A 3 1.41 -14.95 -9.54
N LYS A 4 1.49 -14.91 -8.21
CA LYS A 4 0.85 -13.90 -7.36
C LYS A 4 1.86 -12.89 -6.83
N LEU A 5 1.43 -11.63 -6.76
CA LEU A 5 2.10 -10.54 -6.07
C LEU A 5 1.26 -10.10 -4.87
N LEU A 6 1.89 -9.81 -3.75
CA LEU A 6 1.27 -9.08 -2.64
C LEU A 6 1.73 -7.62 -2.70
N LEU A 7 0.77 -6.70 -2.77
CA LEU A 7 1.02 -5.26 -2.71
C LEU A 7 0.44 -4.71 -1.40
N ILE A 8 1.33 -4.26 -0.52
CA ILE A 8 0.98 -3.70 0.79
C ILE A 8 1.21 -2.20 0.74
N VAL A 9 0.14 -1.43 0.88
CA VAL A 9 0.16 0.03 0.72
C VAL A 9 0.36 0.69 2.08
N ASP A 10 1.42 1.46 2.22
CA ASP A 10 1.74 2.42 3.27
C ASP A 10 1.53 1.95 4.73
N PRO A 11 2.02 0.77 5.14
CA PRO A 11 1.80 0.26 6.50
C PRO A 11 2.74 0.94 7.52
N GLN A 12 2.67 2.28 7.62
CA GLN A 12 3.59 3.13 8.37
C GLN A 12 3.04 3.54 9.73
N ILE A 13 3.93 3.86 10.67
CA ILE A 13 3.57 4.18 12.06
C ILE A 13 2.60 5.36 12.12
N ASP A 14 2.79 6.41 11.30
CA ASP A 14 1.91 7.58 11.34
C ASP A 14 0.46 7.25 11.00
N PHE A 15 0.21 6.27 10.12
CA PHE A 15 -1.14 5.81 9.75
C PHE A 15 -1.71 4.76 10.71
N ILE A 16 -0.91 4.24 11.66
CA ILE A 16 -1.35 3.17 12.55
C ILE A 16 -1.55 3.67 13.98
N THR A 17 -0.54 4.35 14.55
CA THR A 17 -0.56 4.87 15.92
C THR A 17 -0.02 6.30 16.04
N GLY A 18 0.50 6.88 14.95
CA GLY A 18 1.12 8.18 14.94
C GLY A 18 0.12 9.33 14.76
N VAL A 19 0.47 10.31 13.92
CA VAL A 19 -0.27 11.58 13.83
C VAL A 19 -1.53 11.51 12.96
N LEU A 20 -1.70 10.44 12.16
CA LEU A 20 -2.84 10.25 11.25
C LEU A 20 -3.41 8.83 11.35
N PRO A 21 -3.82 8.37 12.55
CA PRO A 21 -4.17 6.98 12.77
C PRO A 21 -5.50 6.61 12.08
N VAL A 22 -5.48 5.53 11.30
CA VAL A 22 -6.67 4.98 10.65
C VAL A 22 -7.38 4.04 11.63
N PRO A 23 -8.71 4.17 11.83
CA PRO A 23 -9.46 3.29 12.72
C PRO A 23 -9.26 1.81 12.39
N GLY A 24 -8.90 1.00 13.39
CA GLY A 24 -8.66 -0.44 13.23
C GLY A 24 -7.30 -0.83 12.63
N ALA A 25 -6.42 0.13 12.28
CA ALA A 25 -5.14 -0.15 11.63
C ALA A 25 -4.22 -1.04 12.49
N VAL A 26 -4.16 -0.84 13.80
CA VAL A 26 -3.31 -1.66 14.69
C VAL A 26 -3.66 -3.15 14.58
N SER A 27 -4.93 -3.50 14.75
CA SER A 27 -5.38 -4.90 14.70
C SER A 27 -5.23 -5.49 13.30
N SER A 28 -5.51 -4.68 12.28
CA SER A 28 -5.40 -5.07 10.87
C SER A 28 -3.95 -5.36 10.48
N MET A 29 -3.01 -4.46 10.79
CA MET A 29 -1.60 -4.62 10.44
C MET A 29 -0.91 -5.72 11.26
N ASN A 30 -1.30 -5.93 12.52
CA ASN A 30 -0.83 -7.09 13.29
C ASN A 30 -1.33 -8.40 12.69
N SER A 31 -2.60 -8.46 12.25
CA SER A 31 -3.15 -9.62 11.58
C SER A 31 -2.50 -9.86 10.22
N LEU A 32 -2.16 -8.81 9.47
CA LEU A 32 -1.40 -8.90 8.23
C LEU A 32 0.00 -9.48 8.45
N ALA A 33 0.69 -9.08 9.52
CA ALA A 33 1.99 -9.65 9.86
C ALA A 33 1.91 -11.17 10.12
N VAL A 34 0.88 -11.63 10.83
CA VAL A 34 0.62 -13.07 11.05
C VAL A 34 0.28 -13.77 9.74
N TYR A 35 -0.57 -13.15 8.91
CA TYR A 35 -0.92 -13.68 7.59
C TYR A 35 0.32 -13.84 6.71
N LEU A 36 1.18 -12.83 6.66
CA LEU A 36 2.38 -12.83 5.82
C LEU A 36 3.33 -13.98 6.21
N ARG A 37 3.60 -14.18 7.51
CA ARG A 37 4.44 -15.29 7.97
C ARG A 37 3.92 -16.65 7.54
N ARG A 38 2.60 -16.83 7.45
CA ARG A 38 1.96 -18.10 7.09
C ARG A 38 1.84 -18.32 5.59
N ASN A 39 1.78 -17.22 4.81
CA ASN A 39 1.37 -17.26 3.42
C ASN A 39 2.40 -16.66 2.44
N SER A 40 3.56 -16.19 2.91
CA SER A 40 4.57 -15.56 2.04
C SER A 40 5.01 -16.46 0.88
N THR A 41 5.02 -17.78 1.06
CA THR A 41 5.40 -18.74 0.03
C THR A 41 4.44 -18.79 -1.17
N GLN A 42 3.22 -18.30 -1.02
CA GLN A 42 2.24 -18.22 -2.12
C GLN A 42 2.55 -17.08 -3.10
N TYR A 43 3.40 -16.14 -2.72
CA TYR A 43 3.72 -14.94 -3.48
C TYR A 43 5.10 -15.08 -4.14
N ALA A 44 5.15 -14.81 -5.43
CA ALA A 44 6.40 -14.70 -6.17
C ALA A 44 7.10 -13.36 -5.92
N GLY A 45 6.36 -12.37 -5.41
CA GLY A 45 6.87 -11.06 -5.01
C GLY A 45 6.00 -10.41 -3.96
N ILE A 46 6.60 -9.57 -3.14
CA ILE A 46 5.96 -8.73 -2.15
C ILE A 46 6.46 -7.31 -2.38
N ILE A 47 5.56 -6.37 -2.61
CA ILE A 47 5.88 -4.95 -2.72
C ILE A 47 5.20 -4.23 -1.57
N VAL A 48 5.96 -3.41 -0.86
CA VAL A 48 5.46 -2.50 0.17
C VAL A 48 5.66 -1.10 -0.33
N THR A 49 4.62 -0.28 -0.31
CA THR A 49 4.78 1.14 -0.57
C THR A 49 4.91 1.92 0.73
N ALA A 50 5.55 3.07 0.69
CA ALA A 50 5.68 3.94 1.84
C ALA A 50 5.79 5.40 1.40
N ASP A 51 5.02 6.27 2.04
CA ASP A 51 5.19 7.71 1.93
C ASP A 51 6.55 8.12 2.50
N ARG A 52 7.25 8.98 1.78
CA ARG A 52 8.54 9.53 2.19
C ARG A 52 8.60 11.02 1.88
N HIS A 53 7.82 11.78 2.63
CA HIS A 53 7.70 13.21 2.37
C HIS A 53 8.92 14.00 2.81
N PRO A 54 9.34 15.04 2.06
CA PRO A 54 10.27 16.02 2.56
C PRO A 54 9.65 16.79 3.74
N MET A 55 10.45 17.57 4.47
CA MET A 55 10.00 18.36 5.64
C MET A 55 8.88 19.35 5.31
N ARG A 56 8.75 19.75 4.04
CA ARG A 56 7.65 20.55 3.50
C ARG A 56 7.06 19.82 2.30
N HIS A 57 5.76 19.62 2.30
CA HIS A 57 5.06 18.89 1.24
C HIS A 57 3.66 19.47 1.05
N CYS A 58 3.20 19.55 -0.20
CA CYS A 58 1.91 20.13 -0.58
C CYS A 58 0.69 19.48 0.12
N SER A 59 0.81 18.24 0.59
CA SER A 59 -0.26 17.57 1.35
C SER A 59 -0.44 18.11 2.77
N PHE A 60 0.56 18.79 3.34
CA PHE A 60 0.54 19.23 4.73
C PHE A 60 -0.29 20.48 4.95
N ARG A 61 -1.00 20.56 6.09
CA ARG A 61 -1.76 21.76 6.47
C ARG A 61 -0.90 23.01 6.58
N THR A 62 0.38 22.87 6.89
CA THR A 62 1.36 23.96 6.90
C THR A 62 1.63 24.54 5.53
N GLU A 63 1.32 23.77 4.46
CA GLU A 63 1.47 24.16 3.06
C GLU A 63 0.10 24.24 2.36
N ALA A 64 -0.97 24.51 3.11
CA ALA A 64 -2.36 24.57 2.64
C ALA A 64 -2.96 23.23 2.14
N GLY A 65 -2.32 22.11 2.43
CA GLY A 65 -2.84 20.76 2.19
C GLY A 65 -3.86 20.34 3.25
N GLN A 66 -4.37 19.12 3.11
CA GLN A 66 -5.46 18.66 4.00
C GLN A 66 -4.97 17.83 5.21
N TRP A 67 -3.73 17.34 5.21
CA TRP A 67 -3.23 16.41 6.22
C TRP A 67 -2.31 17.09 7.26
N PRO A 68 -2.22 16.58 8.48
CA PRO A 68 -1.14 16.97 9.38
C PRO A 68 0.22 16.59 8.76
N VAL A 69 1.31 17.14 9.28
CA VAL A 69 2.66 16.71 8.90
C VAL A 69 2.82 15.24 9.29
N HIS A 70 3.10 14.38 8.33
CA HIS A 70 3.19 12.92 8.50
C HIS A 70 4.23 12.32 7.56
N CYS A 71 4.68 11.12 7.86
CA CYS A 71 5.61 10.32 7.06
C CYS A 71 6.80 11.10 6.51
N VAL A 72 7.31 12.07 7.31
CA VAL A 72 8.51 12.82 6.94
C VAL A 72 9.70 11.85 6.86
N ALA A 73 10.46 11.97 5.80
CA ALA A 73 11.61 11.12 5.53
C ALA A 73 12.51 10.95 6.77
N ASP A 74 12.89 9.72 7.04
CA ASP A 74 13.77 9.32 8.15
C ASP A 74 13.21 9.58 9.56
N SER A 75 11.92 9.98 9.67
CA SER A 75 11.22 10.07 10.95
C SER A 75 10.72 8.70 11.43
N VAL A 76 10.45 8.58 12.74
CA VAL A 76 9.82 7.38 13.31
C VAL A 76 8.43 7.14 12.69
N GLY A 77 7.69 8.21 12.41
CA GLY A 77 6.35 8.14 11.81
C GLY A 77 6.35 7.52 10.42
N ALA A 78 7.39 7.76 9.63
CA ALA A 78 7.58 7.20 8.29
C ALA A 78 8.00 5.71 8.29
N ALA A 79 8.42 5.17 9.44
CA ALA A 79 8.86 3.78 9.52
C ALA A 79 7.70 2.80 9.30
N ILE A 80 7.99 1.68 8.65
CA ILE A 80 7.05 0.57 8.50
C ILE A 80 6.71 0.00 9.88
N TRP A 81 5.45 -0.40 10.07
CA TRP A 81 4.95 -0.99 11.31
C TRP A 81 5.81 -2.16 11.78
N PRO A 82 6.41 -2.11 12.99
CA PRO A 82 7.45 -3.05 13.41
C PRO A 82 7.06 -4.53 13.33
N PRO A 83 5.83 -4.97 13.76
CA PRO A 83 5.43 -6.37 13.62
C PRO A 83 5.39 -6.84 12.16
N LEU A 84 5.00 -5.96 11.23
CA LEU A 84 4.98 -6.26 9.80
C LEU A 84 6.39 -6.25 9.21
N MET A 85 7.23 -5.28 9.59
CA MET A 85 8.63 -5.24 9.15
C MET A 85 9.37 -6.53 9.51
N SER A 86 9.17 -7.06 10.72
CA SER A 86 9.73 -8.37 11.11
C SER A 86 9.30 -9.50 10.16
N ALA A 87 8.02 -9.54 9.78
CA ALA A 87 7.52 -10.56 8.84
C ALA A 87 8.04 -10.36 7.40
N LEU A 88 8.32 -9.11 6.99
CA LEU A 88 8.91 -8.79 5.69
C LEU A 88 10.39 -9.19 5.63
N ILE A 89 11.13 -9.04 6.72
CA ILE A 89 12.52 -9.52 6.84
C ILE A 89 12.59 -11.04 6.63
N ASP A 90 11.64 -11.79 7.22
CA ASP A 90 11.55 -13.25 7.03
C ASP A 90 11.32 -13.66 5.56
N ALA A 91 10.83 -12.73 4.72
CA ALA A 91 10.55 -12.92 3.28
C ALA A 91 11.39 -11.96 2.40
N SER A 92 12.56 -11.53 2.86
CA SER A 92 13.38 -10.49 2.21
C SER A 92 13.87 -10.85 0.81
N ASP A 93 14.00 -12.13 0.50
CA ASP A 93 14.41 -12.66 -0.81
C ASP A 93 13.49 -12.23 -1.98
N LYS A 94 12.26 -11.85 -1.68
CA LYS A 94 11.24 -11.48 -2.65
C LYS A 94 10.51 -10.16 -2.33
N THR A 95 10.97 -9.43 -1.31
CA THR A 95 10.36 -8.19 -0.84
C THR A 95 11.09 -6.97 -1.39
N ALA A 96 10.33 -6.00 -1.88
CA ALA A 96 10.81 -4.68 -2.24
C ALA A 96 9.98 -3.61 -1.50
N ILE A 97 10.65 -2.57 -0.98
CA ILE A 97 10.00 -1.38 -0.43
C ILE A 97 10.22 -0.25 -1.42
N LEU A 98 9.14 0.39 -1.85
CA LEU A 98 9.15 1.48 -2.81
C LEU A 98 8.56 2.73 -2.15
N HIS A 99 9.15 3.88 -2.44
CA HIS A 99 8.74 5.15 -1.87
C HIS A 99 7.91 5.98 -2.85
N LYS A 100 7.04 6.82 -2.30
CA LYS A 100 6.25 7.82 -3.00
C LYS A 100 6.14 9.09 -2.17
N GLY A 101 5.63 10.18 -2.77
CA GLY A 101 5.46 11.46 -2.09
C GLY A 101 6.77 12.18 -1.78
N GLU A 102 7.85 11.88 -2.52
CA GLU A 102 9.15 12.53 -2.34
C GLU A 102 9.23 13.91 -3.01
N ASN A 103 8.32 14.21 -3.94
CA ASN A 103 8.23 15.52 -4.57
C ASN A 103 7.36 16.46 -3.72
N ALA A 104 7.94 17.55 -3.20
CA ALA A 104 7.26 18.53 -2.34
C ALA A 104 5.98 19.13 -2.96
N GLU A 105 5.94 19.25 -4.29
CA GLU A 105 4.88 19.96 -5.01
C GLU A 105 3.77 19.03 -5.56
N THR A 106 3.90 17.70 -5.36
CA THR A 106 2.99 16.74 -5.99
C THR A 106 2.46 15.75 -4.96
N GLU A 107 1.13 15.60 -4.89
CA GLU A 107 0.49 14.59 -4.07
C GLU A 107 0.45 13.24 -4.81
N GLU A 108 0.98 12.19 -4.17
CA GLU A 108 1.08 10.85 -4.74
C GLU A 108 0.37 9.81 -3.86
N TYR A 109 -0.97 9.81 -3.81
CA TYR A 109 -1.70 8.78 -3.07
C TYR A 109 -1.41 7.37 -3.60
N SER A 110 -1.29 7.22 -4.91
CA SER A 110 -0.93 5.96 -5.54
C SER A 110 0.57 5.90 -5.85
N ILE A 111 1.19 4.73 -5.60
CA ILE A 111 2.58 4.47 -5.98
C ILE A 111 2.84 4.64 -7.48
N PHE A 112 1.82 4.49 -8.31
CA PHE A 112 1.93 4.65 -9.77
C PHE A 112 2.04 6.10 -10.24
N LYS A 113 1.88 7.08 -9.33
CA LYS A 113 2.19 8.48 -9.60
C LYS A 113 3.71 8.75 -9.56
N ASN A 114 4.45 7.94 -8.81
CA ASN A 114 5.91 7.91 -8.86
C ASN A 114 6.36 7.06 -10.07
N ARG A 115 6.97 7.72 -11.06
CA ARG A 115 7.32 7.10 -12.34
C ARG A 115 8.31 5.95 -12.18
N ASP A 116 9.35 6.16 -11.38
CA ASP A 116 10.42 5.17 -11.19
C ASP A 116 9.86 3.93 -10.48
N ALA A 117 9.01 4.13 -9.46
CA ALA A 117 8.35 3.04 -8.77
C ALA A 117 7.36 2.29 -9.68
N ALA A 118 6.62 3.00 -10.54
CA ALA A 118 5.72 2.39 -11.53
C ALA A 118 6.49 1.50 -12.53
N ASP A 119 7.65 1.96 -13.00
CA ASP A 119 8.51 1.20 -13.90
C ASP A 119 9.07 -0.06 -13.22
N ILE A 120 9.51 0.04 -11.97
CA ILE A 120 9.96 -1.11 -11.16
C ILE A 120 8.82 -2.13 -10.99
N ILE A 121 7.62 -1.69 -10.63
CA ILE A 121 6.45 -2.58 -10.46
C ILE A 121 6.12 -3.26 -11.80
N SER A 122 6.10 -2.51 -12.89
CA SER A 122 5.85 -3.04 -14.24
C SER A 122 6.89 -4.09 -14.64
N HIS A 123 8.15 -3.85 -14.31
CA HIS A 123 9.23 -4.82 -14.54
C HIS A 123 9.02 -6.10 -13.71
N ILE A 124 8.69 -5.98 -12.42
CA ILE A 124 8.42 -7.13 -11.53
C ILE A 124 7.23 -7.95 -12.06
N ILE A 125 6.15 -7.29 -12.47
CA ILE A 125 4.96 -7.95 -13.04
C ILE A 125 5.36 -8.79 -14.26
N LYS A 126 6.12 -8.22 -15.19
CA LYS A 126 6.54 -8.88 -16.43
C LYS A 126 7.55 -10.00 -16.16
N SER A 127 8.64 -9.70 -15.45
CA SER A 127 9.76 -10.64 -15.23
C SER A 127 9.36 -11.84 -14.39
N ARG A 128 8.44 -11.67 -13.44
CA ARG A 128 7.94 -12.74 -12.58
C ARG A 128 6.62 -13.36 -13.06
N ASN A 129 6.15 -13.02 -14.27
CA ASN A 129 4.89 -13.51 -14.85
C ASN A 129 3.70 -13.40 -13.86
N ILE A 130 3.53 -12.20 -13.28
CA ILE A 130 2.45 -11.92 -12.33
C ILE A 130 1.14 -11.76 -13.10
N GLY A 131 0.14 -12.55 -12.75
CA GLY A 131 -1.23 -12.42 -13.27
C GLY A 131 -2.28 -12.24 -12.18
N HIS A 132 -1.85 -12.27 -10.89
CA HIS A 132 -2.71 -12.00 -9.76
C HIS A 132 -2.02 -11.03 -8.80
N ILE A 133 -2.74 -9.99 -8.36
CA ILE A 133 -2.28 -9.07 -7.33
C ILE A 133 -3.28 -9.10 -6.19
N ASP A 134 -2.82 -9.53 -5.01
CA ASP A 134 -3.52 -9.29 -3.75
C ASP A 134 -3.07 -7.93 -3.23
N ILE A 135 -4.02 -7.02 -2.95
CA ILE A 135 -3.74 -5.66 -2.46
C ILE A 135 -4.37 -5.43 -1.09
N CYS A 136 -3.64 -4.76 -0.21
CA CYS A 136 -4.08 -4.33 1.11
C CYS A 136 -3.25 -3.13 1.61
N GLY A 137 -3.55 -2.62 2.80
CA GLY A 137 -2.78 -1.55 3.44
C GLY A 137 -3.64 -0.40 3.95
N VAL A 138 -3.06 0.77 4.16
CA VAL A 138 -3.72 1.94 4.73
C VAL A 138 -3.49 3.23 3.90
N ALA A 139 -4.48 4.14 3.83
CA ALA A 139 -5.86 3.89 4.20
C ALA A 139 -6.62 3.26 3.02
N GLY A 140 -7.55 2.37 3.32
CA GLY A 140 -8.32 1.63 2.30
C GLY A 140 -9.08 2.55 1.34
N ASP A 141 -9.58 3.67 1.83
CA ASP A 141 -10.35 4.69 1.09
C ASP A 141 -9.52 5.78 0.42
N VAL A 142 -8.20 5.84 0.69
CA VAL A 142 -7.28 6.84 0.11
C VAL A 142 -6.22 6.13 -0.73
N CYS A 143 -5.04 5.83 -0.16
CA CYS A 143 -3.90 5.29 -0.92
C CYS A 143 -4.19 3.93 -1.55
N VAL A 144 -4.88 3.02 -0.84
CA VAL A 144 -5.26 1.71 -1.40
C VAL A 144 -6.25 1.90 -2.55
N ALA A 145 -7.28 2.73 -2.37
CA ALA A 145 -8.27 3.02 -3.40
C ALA A 145 -7.65 3.63 -4.65
N ASP A 146 -6.75 4.59 -4.51
CA ASP A 146 -6.08 5.23 -5.64
C ASP A 146 -5.11 4.28 -6.34
N THR A 147 -4.39 3.46 -5.58
CA THR A 147 -3.53 2.41 -6.14
C THR A 147 -4.35 1.39 -6.95
N ILE A 148 -5.55 1.00 -6.47
CA ILE A 148 -6.46 0.13 -7.23
C ILE A 148 -6.91 0.80 -8.53
N ARG A 149 -7.29 2.09 -8.49
CA ARG A 149 -7.70 2.83 -9.71
C ARG A 149 -6.60 2.84 -10.77
N ASP A 150 -5.38 3.13 -10.37
CA ASP A 150 -4.25 3.14 -11.29
C ASP A 150 -3.90 1.74 -11.81
N LEU A 151 -3.91 0.70 -10.95
CA LEU A 151 -3.73 -0.69 -11.37
C LEU A 151 -4.73 -1.11 -12.46
N LEU A 152 -5.99 -0.68 -12.35
CA LEU A 152 -7.03 -0.96 -13.36
C LEU A 152 -6.74 -0.29 -14.71
N THR A 153 -5.95 0.78 -14.73
CA THR A 153 -5.58 1.48 -15.98
C THR A 153 -4.38 0.86 -16.68
N LEU A 154 -3.56 0.07 -15.97
CA LEU A 154 -2.36 -0.55 -16.57
C LEU A 154 -2.69 -1.55 -17.68
N GLY A 155 -3.94 -1.99 -17.77
CA GLY A 155 -4.36 -2.99 -18.75
C GLY A 155 -3.77 -4.37 -18.49
N GLY A 156 -4.02 -5.31 -19.42
CA GLY A 156 -3.55 -6.68 -19.30
C GLY A 156 -4.52 -7.58 -18.51
N ASN A 157 -4.22 -8.89 -18.46
CA ASN A 157 -5.05 -9.88 -17.78
C ASN A 157 -4.68 -10.05 -16.30
N ILE A 158 -4.40 -8.94 -15.58
CA ILE A 158 -4.08 -8.99 -14.16
C ILE A 158 -5.38 -9.04 -13.37
N ARG A 159 -5.53 -10.07 -12.55
CA ARG A 159 -6.65 -10.20 -11.61
C ARG A 159 -6.29 -9.52 -10.29
N LEU A 160 -7.11 -8.56 -9.88
CA LEU A 160 -6.97 -7.90 -8.59
C LEU A 160 -7.87 -8.57 -7.55
N ASN A 161 -7.33 -8.80 -6.36
CA ASN A 161 -8.06 -9.27 -5.19
C ASN A 161 -7.77 -8.34 -4.02
N VAL A 162 -8.79 -7.77 -3.43
CA VAL A 162 -8.67 -6.87 -2.28
C VAL A 162 -8.73 -7.70 -1.00
N LEU A 163 -7.65 -7.67 -0.22
CA LEU A 163 -7.63 -8.27 1.12
C LEU A 163 -8.26 -7.27 2.11
N LYS A 164 -9.59 -7.18 2.09
CA LYS A 164 -10.38 -6.15 2.81
C LYS A 164 -10.11 -6.15 4.31
N LYS A 165 -9.94 -7.31 4.92
CA LYS A 165 -9.58 -7.47 6.34
C LYS A 165 -8.31 -6.70 6.72
N PHE A 166 -7.40 -6.52 5.77
CA PHE A 166 -6.12 -5.84 5.94
C PHE A 166 -6.09 -4.45 5.28
N SER A 167 -7.27 -3.88 5.03
CA SER A 167 -7.42 -2.56 4.39
C SER A 167 -8.36 -1.66 5.19
N PRO A 168 -8.00 -1.31 6.43
CA PRO A 168 -8.79 -0.39 7.25
C PRO A 168 -8.90 0.98 6.58
N SER A 169 -10.06 1.62 6.75
CA SER A 169 -10.45 2.84 6.04
C SER A 169 -10.95 3.90 7.01
N ILE A 170 -10.75 5.17 6.68
CA ILE A 170 -11.22 6.33 7.46
C ILE A 170 -12.75 6.43 7.34
N ASP A 171 -13.30 6.16 6.16
CA ASP A 171 -14.73 6.22 5.84
C ASP A 171 -15.53 4.96 6.23
N GLY A 172 -14.95 4.06 7.01
CA GLY A 172 -15.56 2.78 7.39
C GLY A 172 -15.60 1.74 6.27
N GLY A 173 -14.92 1.98 5.14
CA GLY A 173 -14.78 1.05 4.02
C GLY A 173 -15.74 1.31 2.86
N ASN A 174 -16.54 2.38 2.90
CA ASN A 174 -17.53 2.71 1.86
C ASN A 174 -16.90 2.89 0.48
N THR A 175 -15.79 3.64 0.39
CA THR A 175 -15.08 3.87 -0.88
C THR A 175 -14.55 2.56 -1.44
N LEU A 176 -13.93 1.73 -0.60
CA LEU A 176 -13.37 0.45 -1.02
C LEU A 176 -14.45 -0.52 -1.49
N ASP A 177 -15.59 -0.62 -0.76
CA ASP A 177 -16.75 -1.43 -1.16
C ASP A 177 -17.34 -0.98 -2.49
N SER A 178 -17.42 0.33 -2.71
CA SER A 178 -17.89 0.91 -3.96
C SER A 178 -16.97 0.55 -5.13
N LEU A 179 -15.65 0.59 -4.94
CA LEU A 179 -14.69 0.17 -5.96
C LEU A 179 -14.78 -1.33 -6.27
N ILE A 180 -14.84 -2.16 -5.23
CA ILE A 180 -14.98 -3.62 -5.38
C ILE A 180 -16.24 -3.94 -6.20
N SER A 181 -17.37 -3.32 -5.86
CA SER A 181 -18.63 -3.51 -6.56
C SER A 181 -18.58 -3.00 -8.00
N LYS A 182 -18.12 -1.74 -8.19
CA LYS A 182 -18.09 -1.08 -9.51
C LYS A 182 -17.27 -1.84 -10.53
N TYR A 183 -16.14 -2.39 -10.12
CA TYR A 183 -15.19 -3.07 -11.01
C TYR A 183 -15.26 -4.60 -10.89
N SER A 184 -16.21 -5.15 -10.13
CA SER A 184 -16.39 -6.59 -9.88
C SER A 184 -15.08 -7.26 -9.43
N LEU A 185 -14.35 -6.59 -8.51
CA LEU A 185 -13.07 -7.10 -8.01
C LEU A 185 -13.28 -8.29 -7.08
N SER A 186 -12.34 -9.23 -7.10
CA SER A 186 -12.28 -10.26 -6.07
C SER A 186 -11.99 -9.62 -4.71
N CYS A 187 -12.61 -10.16 -3.65
CA CYS A 187 -12.46 -9.63 -2.31
C CYS A 187 -12.36 -10.79 -1.30
N THR A 188 -11.29 -10.79 -0.52
CA THR A 188 -11.12 -11.70 0.63
C THR A 188 -11.41 -10.93 1.91
N ARG A 189 -12.39 -11.41 2.70
CA ARG A 189 -12.86 -10.81 3.96
C ARG A 189 -12.09 -11.36 5.17
#